data_8f374ab04775d3d88dcc37747655e7af
#
_entry.id   8f374ab04775d3d88dcc37747655e7af
#
_cell.length_a   1.000
_cell.length_b   1.000
_cell.length_c   1.000
_cell.angle_alpha   90.00
_cell.angle_beta   90.00
_cell.angle_gamma   90.00
#
_symmetry.space_group_name_H-M   'P 1'
#
loop_
_entity.id
_entity.type
_entity.pdbx_description
1 polymer ?
#
loop_
_entity_poly.entity_id
_entity_poly.type
_entity_poly.pdbx_seq_one_letter_code
_entity_poly.pdbx_strand_id
1 'polypeptide(L)'
;MKHLTQRGSTLIEFALGLLIFLMFLLGVVDFSRMLYTWGAANEATRAGARYAVVCDDQGQGAQVLAYMQARLPQVTEVAIAWAPSGCTTADCQGVTVSIPPGGLKFQWIAPIVGSGLQAAIDVPQFSTYLPREAMRKDLNSEAACAN
;
A
#
# COMPACT_ATOMS: atom_id res chain seq x y z
N MET A 1 12.20 -50.08 41.44
CA MET A 1 12.46 -49.16 40.32
C MET A 1 11.51 -48.00 40.46
N LYS A 2 11.99 -46.76 40.77
CA LYS A 2 11.16 -45.57 40.84
C LYS A 2 10.88 -45.08 39.43
N HIS A 3 9.65 -45.20 38.97
CA HIS A 3 9.19 -44.50 37.76
C HIS A 3 9.17 -42.98 38.05
N LEU A 4 10.25 -42.30 37.66
CA LEU A 4 10.28 -40.86 37.63
C LEU A 4 9.24 -40.40 36.61
N THR A 5 8.22 -39.78 37.11
CA THR A 5 7.11 -39.25 36.32
C THR A 5 7.64 -38.11 35.39
N GLN A 6 7.78 -38.41 34.09
CA GLN A 6 8.24 -37.48 33.03
C GLN A 6 7.15 -36.47 32.64
N ARG A 7 6.31 -36.03 33.59
CA ARG A 7 5.23 -35.08 33.32
C ARG A 7 5.70 -33.69 32.90
N GLY A 8 6.95 -33.32 33.20
CA GLY A 8 7.53 -32.03 32.80
C GLY A 8 8.02 -31.97 31.35
N SER A 9 8.51 -33.12 30.82
CA SER A 9 9.08 -33.19 29.45
C SER A 9 8.01 -32.96 28.37
N THR A 10 6.85 -33.59 28.51
CA THR A 10 5.74 -33.44 27.54
C THR A 10 5.18 -32.03 27.47
N LEU A 11 5.20 -31.31 28.58
CA LEU A 11 4.73 -29.93 28.62
C LEU A 11 5.67 -28.97 27.89
N ILE A 12 6.98 -29.18 28.04
CA ILE A 12 8.01 -28.40 27.30
C ILE A 12 7.94 -28.71 25.80
N GLU A 13 7.79 -29.97 25.43
CA GLU A 13 7.66 -30.38 24.03
C GLU A 13 6.41 -29.80 23.38
N PHE A 14 5.28 -29.82 24.07
CA PHE A 14 4.05 -29.18 23.61
C PHE A 14 4.23 -27.66 23.47
N ALA A 15 4.85 -26.99 24.44
CA ALA A 15 5.07 -25.56 24.41
C ALA A 15 5.96 -25.13 23.22
N LEU A 16 7.03 -25.89 22.95
CA LEU A 16 7.91 -25.65 21.81
C LEU A 16 7.18 -25.87 20.47
N GLY A 17 6.42 -26.96 20.36
CA GLY A 17 5.61 -27.24 19.18
C GLY A 17 4.56 -26.16 18.92
N LEU A 18 3.88 -25.72 19.98
CA LEU A 18 2.90 -24.64 19.89
C LEU A 18 3.55 -23.32 19.47
N LEU A 19 4.73 -22.99 19.99
CA LEU A 19 5.46 -21.77 19.65
C LEU A 19 5.81 -21.76 18.16
N ILE A 20 6.40 -22.83 17.64
CA ILE A 20 6.74 -22.98 16.22
C ILE A 20 5.47 -22.85 15.36
N PHE A 21 4.39 -23.51 15.75
CA PHE A 21 3.11 -23.43 15.06
C PHE A 21 2.57 -22.00 15.00
N LEU A 22 2.59 -21.27 16.12
CA LEU A 22 2.12 -19.88 16.18
C LEU A 22 3.01 -18.95 15.33
N MET A 23 4.32 -19.15 15.35
CA MET A 23 5.23 -18.37 14.50
C MET A 23 4.93 -18.58 13.01
N PHE A 24 4.71 -19.82 12.60
CA PHE A 24 4.32 -20.13 11.22
C PHE A 24 2.96 -19.49 10.85
N LEU A 25 1.98 -19.60 11.72
CA LEU A 25 0.66 -19.02 11.51
C LEU A 25 0.73 -17.48 11.37
N LEU A 26 1.47 -16.81 12.23
CA LEU A 26 1.68 -15.36 12.14
C LEU A 26 2.41 -14.99 10.84
N GLY A 27 3.37 -15.80 10.40
CA GLY A 27 4.06 -15.58 9.13
C GLY A 27 3.09 -15.64 7.93
N VAL A 28 2.18 -16.60 7.91
CA VAL A 28 1.13 -16.70 6.87
C VAL A 28 0.21 -15.46 6.87
N VAL A 29 -0.18 -15.01 8.06
CA VAL A 29 -1.01 -13.79 8.20
C VAL A 29 -0.28 -12.57 7.66
N ASP A 30 0.97 -12.36 8.03
CA ASP A 30 1.75 -11.21 7.56
C ASP A 30 1.97 -11.24 6.04
N PHE A 31 2.28 -12.41 5.48
CA PHE A 31 2.40 -12.56 4.04
C PHE A 31 1.09 -12.22 3.31
N SER A 32 -0.03 -12.68 3.82
CA SER A 32 -1.36 -12.37 3.27
C SER A 32 -1.66 -10.87 3.32
N ARG A 33 -1.30 -10.19 4.42
CA ARG A 33 -1.41 -8.73 4.55
C ARG A 33 -0.53 -7.99 3.55
N MET A 34 0.70 -8.49 3.33
CA MET A 34 1.61 -7.90 2.36
C MET A 34 1.04 -7.97 0.94
N LEU A 35 0.52 -9.14 0.52
CA LEU A 35 -0.12 -9.29 -0.79
C LEU A 35 -1.35 -8.39 -0.95
N TYR A 36 -2.18 -8.29 0.09
CA TYR A 36 -3.32 -7.37 0.11
C TYR A 36 -2.87 -5.91 -0.07
N THR A 37 -1.83 -5.50 0.66
CA THR A 37 -1.29 -4.14 0.57
C THR A 37 -0.77 -3.83 -0.83
N TRP A 38 -0.13 -4.80 -1.50
CA TRP A 38 0.32 -4.66 -2.89
C TRP A 38 -0.85 -4.48 -3.86
N GLY A 39 -1.87 -5.31 -3.74
CA GLY A 39 -3.08 -5.17 -4.54
C GLY A 39 -3.76 -3.82 -4.33
N ALA A 40 -3.92 -3.41 -3.08
CA ALA A 40 -4.51 -2.13 -2.71
C ALA A 40 -3.69 -0.93 -3.20
N ALA A 41 -2.34 -1.01 -3.21
CA ALA A 41 -1.47 0.04 -3.73
C ALA A 41 -1.65 0.24 -5.24
N ASN A 42 -1.76 -0.85 -6.00
CA ASN A 42 -2.07 -0.77 -7.44
C ASN A 42 -3.42 -0.12 -7.69
N GLU A 43 -4.46 -0.51 -6.94
CA GLU A 43 -5.78 0.10 -7.08
C GLU A 43 -5.81 1.57 -6.63
N ALA A 44 -5.06 1.91 -5.57
CA ALA A 44 -4.94 3.29 -5.11
C ALA A 44 -4.27 4.18 -6.17
N THR A 45 -3.18 3.72 -6.82
CA THR A 45 -2.51 4.49 -7.89
C THR A 45 -3.39 4.66 -9.11
N ARG A 46 -4.14 3.63 -9.51
CA ARG A 46 -5.12 3.72 -10.61
C ARG A 46 -6.23 4.71 -10.29
N ALA A 47 -6.75 4.64 -9.08
CA ALA A 47 -7.80 5.55 -8.64
C ALA A 47 -7.31 7.00 -8.56
N GLY A 48 -6.09 7.21 -8.03
CA GLY A 48 -5.44 8.53 -8.01
C GLY A 48 -5.21 9.09 -9.40
N ALA A 49 -4.74 8.27 -10.35
CA ALA A 49 -4.54 8.67 -11.74
C ALA A 49 -5.88 9.06 -12.42
N ARG A 50 -6.94 8.31 -12.17
CA ARG A 50 -8.29 8.65 -12.67
C ARG A 50 -8.77 9.99 -12.11
N TYR A 51 -8.61 10.19 -10.81
CA TYR A 51 -8.99 11.45 -10.17
C TYR A 51 -8.19 12.61 -10.77
N ALA A 52 -6.88 12.48 -10.92
CA ALA A 52 -6.02 13.52 -11.48
C ALA A 52 -6.43 13.91 -12.91
N VAL A 53 -6.73 12.91 -13.77
CA VAL A 53 -7.16 13.17 -15.17
C VAL A 53 -8.52 13.83 -15.25
N VAL A 54 -9.49 13.39 -14.44
CA VAL A 54 -10.87 13.90 -14.48
C VAL A 54 -10.96 15.29 -13.89
N CYS A 55 -10.26 15.53 -12.78
CA CYS A 55 -10.35 16.80 -12.05
C CYS A 55 -9.35 17.84 -12.54
N ASP A 56 -8.51 17.50 -13.52
CA ASP A 56 -7.52 18.42 -14.11
C ASP A 56 -6.57 19.05 -13.06
N ASP A 57 -6.20 18.24 -12.08
CA ASP A 57 -5.56 18.68 -10.86
C ASP A 57 -4.03 18.77 -11.03
N GLN A 58 -3.57 19.79 -11.77
CA GLN A 58 -2.13 20.01 -11.99
C GLN A 58 -1.38 20.55 -10.77
N GLY A 59 -2.09 21.05 -9.76
CA GLY A 59 -1.47 21.73 -8.63
C GLY A 59 -1.71 21.10 -7.27
N GLN A 60 -2.60 20.11 -7.16
CA GLN A 60 -3.12 19.68 -5.87
C GLN A 60 -2.87 18.20 -5.57
N GLY A 61 -1.61 17.77 -5.60
CA GLY A 61 -1.24 16.42 -5.18
C GLY A 61 -1.81 15.99 -3.82
N ALA A 62 -2.19 16.96 -2.98
CA ALA A 62 -2.86 16.70 -1.72
C ALA A 62 -4.26 16.08 -1.87
N GLN A 63 -5.04 16.47 -2.87
CA GLN A 63 -6.36 15.88 -3.13
C GLN A 63 -6.24 14.46 -3.70
N VAL A 64 -5.30 14.27 -4.64
CA VAL A 64 -4.98 12.93 -5.15
C VAL A 64 -4.53 12.01 -4.02
N LEU A 65 -3.67 12.50 -3.12
CA LEU A 65 -3.22 11.75 -1.94
C LEU A 65 -4.40 11.39 -1.04
N ALA A 66 -5.27 12.34 -0.71
CA ALA A 66 -6.45 12.09 0.13
C ALA A 66 -7.38 11.04 -0.50
N TYR A 67 -7.56 11.10 -1.83
CA TYR A 67 -8.37 10.14 -2.56
C TYR A 67 -7.75 8.73 -2.58
N MET A 68 -6.41 8.64 -2.64
CA MET A 68 -5.68 7.38 -2.50
C MET A 68 -5.74 6.85 -1.06
N GLN A 69 -5.62 7.72 -0.06
CA GLN A 69 -5.70 7.36 1.36
C GLN A 69 -7.07 6.82 1.78
N ALA A 70 -8.14 7.24 1.12
CA ALA A 70 -9.48 6.67 1.32
C ALA A 70 -9.53 5.15 0.99
N ARG A 71 -8.62 4.67 0.14
CA ARG A 71 -8.49 3.25 -0.24
C ARG A 71 -7.38 2.53 0.50
N LEU A 72 -6.26 3.22 0.69
CA LEU A 72 -5.08 2.71 1.39
C LEU A 72 -4.53 3.80 2.32
N PRO A 73 -5.00 3.86 3.58
CA PRO A 73 -4.60 4.88 4.55
C PRO A 73 -3.10 4.93 4.86
N GLN A 74 -2.37 3.85 4.53
CA GLN A 74 -0.94 3.73 4.79
C GLN A 74 -0.07 4.51 3.80
N VAL A 75 -0.64 5.04 2.71
CA VAL A 75 0.09 5.88 1.74
C VAL A 75 0.34 7.23 2.37
N THR A 76 1.62 7.63 2.44
CA THR A 76 2.04 8.91 3.03
C THR A 76 2.43 9.94 1.98
N GLU A 77 2.86 9.49 0.80
CA GLU A 77 3.34 10.36 -0.27
C GLU A 77 2.88 9.88 -1.64
N VAL A 78 2.66 10.83 -2.54
CA VAL A 78 2.33 10.58 -3.94
C VAL A 78 3.18 11.48 -4.83
N ALA A 79 3.69 10.92 -5.94
CA ALA A 79 4.35 11.68 -6.99
C ALA A 79 3.46 11.68 -8.24
N ILE A 80 3.23 12.86 -8.80
CA ILE A 80 2.40 13.08 -9.98
C ILE A 80 3.27 13.70 -11.07
N ALA A 81 3.30 13.07 -12.22
CA ALA A 81 4.04 13.55 -13.37
C ALA A 81 3.13 13.63 -14.60
N TRP A 82 2.96 14.82 -15.12
CA TRP A 82 2.20 15.05 -16.34
C TRP A 82 3.09 14.88 -17.58
N ALA A 83 2.52 14.37 -18.65
CA ALA A 83 3.20 14.13 -19.91
C ALA A 83 2.53 14.93 -21.05
N PRO A 84 3.34 15.62 -21.91
CA PRO A 84 4.77 15.90 -21.78
C PRO A 84 5.11 16.80 -20.58
N SER A 85 6.35 16.76 -20.11
CA SER A 85 6.78 17.59 -18.96
C SER A 85 6.57 19.08 -19.24
N GLY A 86 5.96 19.79 -18.28
CA GLY A 86 5.65 21.22 -18.42
C GLY A 86 4.43 21.54 -19.27
N CYS A 87 3.61 20.53 -19.61
CA CYS A 87 2.35 20.77 -20.29
C CYS A 87 1.36 21.54 -19.42
N THR A 88 0.43 22.21 -20.07
CA THR A 88 -0.69 22.91 -19.45
C THR A 88 -1.96 22.06 -19.48
N THR A 89 -3.02 22.50 -18.80
CA THR A 89 -4.32 21.84 -18.82
C THR A 89 -4.89 21.60 -20.22
N ALA A 90 -4.44 22.35 -21.22
CA ALA A 90 -4.91 22.24 -22.60
C ALA A 90 -4.19 21.18 -23.43
N ASP A 91 -2.90 20.92 -23.17
CA ASP A 91 -2.00 20.15 -24.03
C ASP A 91 -1.39 18.91 -23.35
N CYS A 92 -1.68 18.64 -22.06
CA CYS A 92 -1.28 17.40 -21.42
C CYS A 92 -1.95 16.19 -22.04
N GLN A 93 -1.16 15.17 -22.34
CA GLN A 93 -1.58 13.92 -22.98
C GLN A 93 -1.88 12.81 -21.98
N GLY A 94 -1.39 12.93 -20.75
CA GLY A 94 -1.62 11.94 -19.73
C GLY A 94 -0.93 12.28 -18.40
N VAL A 95 -1.20 11.47 -17.39
CA VAL A 95 -0.65 11.61 -16.06
C VAL A 95 -0.10 10.27 -15.57
N THR A 96 1.06 10.30 -14.93
CA THR A 96 1.60 9.19 -14.16
C THR A 96 1.46 9.51 -12.69
N VAL A 97 0.72 8.67 -11.97
CA VAL A 97 0.63 8.74 -10.52
C VAL A 97 1.41 7.58 -9.93
N SER A 98 2.33 7.87 -9.03
CA SER A 98 3.19 6.88 -8.39
C SER A 98 3.30 7.09 -6.89
N ILE A 99 3.51 5.99 -6.17
CA ILE A 99 3.91 6.01 -4.77
C ILE A 99 5.45 5.92 -4.77
N PRO A 100 6.17 6.98 -4.33
CA PRO A 100 7.63 6.95 -4.29
C PRO A 100 8.15 5.95 -3.25
N PRO A 101 9.43 5.54 -3.34
CA PRO A 101 10.06 4.72 -2.31
C PRO A 101 9.93 5.39 -0.93
N GLY A 102 9.48 4.63 0.07
CA GLY A 102 9.20 5.16 1.42
C GLY A 102 7.80 5.76 1.59
N GLY A 103 7.05 6.02 0.52
CA GLY A 103 5.67 6.53 0.58
C GLY A 103 4.63 5.49 1.01
N LEU A 104 5.01 4.22 1.04
CA LEU A 104 4.21 3.13 1.58
C LEU A 104 5.09 2.24 2.46
N LYS A 105 4.73 2.13 3.74
CA LYS A 105 5.46 1.32 4.72
C LYS A 105 4.64 0.13 5.15
N PHE A 106 5.23 -1.07 5.05
CA PHE A 106 4.63 -2.29 5.56
C PHE A 106 5.26 -2.67 6.91
N GLN A 107 4.45 -2.88 7.93
CA GLN A 107 4.89 -3.25 9.27
C GLN A 107 4.50 -4.70 9.58
N TRP A 108 5.50 -5.51 9.97
CA TRP A 108 5.30 -6.90 10.37
C TRP A 108 4.65 -7.00 11.76
N ILE A 109 3.78 -7.98 11.94
CA ILE A 109 3.19 -8.35 13.24
C ILE A 109 4.00 -9.47 13.89
N ALA A 110 4.51 -10.40 13.06
CA ALA A 110 5.26 -11.54 13.56
C ALA A 110 6.57 -11.10 14.23
N PRO A 111 6.85 -11.52 15.47
CA PRO A 111 8.08 -11.18 16.19
C PRO A 111 9.32 -11.94 15.69
N ILE A 112 9.24 -12.56 14.53
CA ILE A 112 10.29 -13.40 13.93
C ILE A 112 11.53 -12.56 13.57
N VAL A 113 11.31 -11.30 13.37
CA VAL A 113 12.33 -10.34 12.97
C VAL A 113 12.64 -9.54 14.22
N GLY A 114 13.77 -9.82 14.88
CA GLY A 114 14.18 -9.16 16.13
C GLY A 114 14.04 -7.64 16.02
N SER A 115 14.01 -6.97 17.16
CA SER A 115 13.68 -5.55 17.33
C SER A 115 14.47 -4.53 16.47
N GLY A 116 15.45 -5.00 15.68
CA GLY A 116 16.19 -4.21 14.69
C GLY A 116 15.64 -4.34 13.25
N LEU A 117 14.72 -5.26 12.98
CA LEU A 117 14.13 -5.53 11.66
C LEU A 117 12.61 -5.28 11.63
N GLN A 118 12.05 -4.55 12.57
CA GLN A 118 10.84 -3.77 12.33
C GLN A 118 11.11 -2.67 11.29
N ALA A 119 12.21 -2.83 10.52
CA ALA A 119 12.48 -2.06 9.34
C ALA A 119 11.26 -2.23 8.42
N ALA A 120 10.50 -1.15 8.30
CA ALA A 120 9.51 -1.04 7.26
C ALA A 120 10.17 -1.50 5.96
N ILE A 121 9.70 -2.58 5.38
CA ILE A 121 10.19 -3.00 4.07
C ILE A 121 9.73 -1.92 3.12
N ASP A 122 10.69 -1.30 2.43
CA ASP A 122 10.41 -0.39 1.35
C ASP A 122 9.68 -1.18 0.27
N VAL A 123 8.41 -0.86 0.11
CA VAL A 123 7.58 -1.47 -0.92
C VAL A 123 8.05 -0.93 -2.27
N PRO A 124 8.17 -1.77 -3.31
CA PRO A 124 8.59 -1.31 -4.63
C PRO A 124 7.68 -0.18 -5.13
N GLN A 125 8.23 0.69 -5.95
CA GLN A 125 7.49 1.81 -6.52
C GLN A 125 6.29 1.31 -7.34
N PHE A 126 5.10 1.76 -6.99
CA PHE A 126 3.89 1.55 -7.78
C PHE A 126 3.64 2.78 -8.64
N SER A 127 3.42 2.57 -9.93
CA SER A 127 3.12 3.66 -10.86
C SER A 127 2.03 3.25 -11.84
N THR A 128 1.13 4.18 -12.13
CA THR A 128 0.08 3.99 -13.13
C THR A 128 0.07 5.21 -14.05
N TYR A 129 0.20 4.96 -15.34
CA TYR A 129 0.01 5.97 -16.38
C TYR A 129 -1.42 5.89 -16.89
N LEU A 130 -2.08 7.05 -17.00
CA LEU A 130 -3.39 7.17 -17.63
C LEU A 130 -3.34 8.24 -18.72
N PRO A 131 -3.68 7.90 -19.97
CA PRO A 131 -3.79 8.88 -21.04
C PRO A 131 -5.02 9.77 -20.80
N ARG A 132 -4.88 11.04 -21.17
CA ARG A 132 -5.95 12.02 -21.12
C ARG A 132 -6.69 12.02 -22.45
N GLU A 133 -7.50 11.00 -22.73
CA GLU A 133 -8.17 10.93 -24.03
C GLU A 133 -9.29 11.98 -24.10
N ALA A 134 -10.42 11.85 -23.69
CA ALA A 134 -11.53 12.78 -23.83
C ALA A 134 -12.14 13.21 -22.48
N MET A 135 -11.46 12.88 -21.38
CA MET A 135 -11.96 13.15 -20.03
C MET A 135 -11.68 14.59 -19.63
N ARG A 136 -12.41 15.51 -20.20
CA ARG A 136 -12.49 16.86 -19.68
C ARG A 136 -13.44 16.88 -18.50
N LYS A 137 -13.13 17.72 -17.50
CA LYS A 137 -14.09 18.12 -16.47
C LYS A 137 -15.37 18.60 -17.17
N ASP A 138 -16.42 17.83 -17.09
CA ASP A 138 -17.75 18.19 -17.55
C ASP A 138 -18.63 18.54 -16.35
N LEU A 139 -19.83 19.07 -16.62
CA LEU A 139 -20.80 19.43 -15.58
C LEU A 139 -21.19 18.24 -14.67
N ASN A 140 -20.95 17.00 -15.10
CA ASN A 140 -21.28 15.81 -14.33
C ASN A 140 -20.10 15.35 -13.45
N SER A 141 -18.88 15.80 -13.73
CA SER A 141 -17.69 15.47 -12.93
C SER A 141 -17.44 16.41 -11.75
N GLU A 142 -18.16 17.54 -11.68
CA GLU A 142 -18.00 18.50 -10.58
C GLU A 142 -18.23 17.89 -9.19
N ALA A 143 -19.19 16.99 -9.06
CA ALA A 143 -19.46 16.32 -7.79
C ALA A 143 -18.30 15.40 -7.33
N ALA A 144 -17.55 14.83 -8.27
CA ALA A 144 -16.39 13.97 -7.97
C ALA A 144 -15.13 14.77 -7.61
N CYS A 145 -15.07 16.05 -8.06
CA CYS A 145 -13.90 16.92 -7.90
C CYS A 145 -14.08 17.99 -6.83
N ALA A 146 -15.22 18.04 -6.17
CA ALA A 146 -15.62 19.09 -5.22
C ALA A 146 -15.25 18.81 -3.75
N ASN A 147 -14.47 17.76 -3.46
CA ASN A 147 -14.03 17.42 -2.10
C ASN A 147 -12.66 17.97 -1.79
#